data_2fac83b244cba6d9ef63c5d9e3763d28
#
_entry.id   2fac83b244cba6d9ef63c5d9e3763d28
#
_cell.length_a   1.000
_cell.length_b   1.000
_cell.length_c   1.000
_cell.angle_alpha   90.00
_cell.angle_beta   90.00
_cell.angle_gamma   90.00
#
_symmetry.space_group_name_H-M   'P 1'
#
loop_
_entity.id
_entity.type
_entity.pdbx_description
1 polymer ?
#
loop_
_entity_poly.entity_id
_entity_poly.type
_entity_poly.pdbx_seq_one_letter_code
_entity_poly.pdbx_strand_id
1 'polypeptide(L)'
;MGLAYNVTLDSGLMGIGYDANEASLDPQTEIVPFEYPSIIDSMVSQGLISSKAYSLYLNDLEASTGSIIFGALDSDKYHGNLVQMPIIPTTLRNGSTVYYDFAVALTGFSMTGQAGNVTRFTNSAFQEAAILDSGTTITYLPDRIADEIVTLLNAYGDNMGNVYVDCSILTQSPKMTLNYEFGGPTGVNISVPISEVIFPLTGAFSTDGFTTPDLPFGSPCALGISGSGGQGNTLGDTFLRSAYVVYDLSNNLIAMAQTNFNSTTSSIVEFQASATGIPNVSGVASSVTGVTETATGPQGVGGKTTTTTGSSATTTGSVKTTTTSTGTSKSSTTTTGSASTGATTSAKSSGAVGSVPAFDLRGLMILGISSIFALLGGSWLLA
;
A
#
# COMPACT_ATOMS: atom_id res chain seq x y z
N MET A 1 -11.21 -16.78 -7.06
CA MET A 1 -10.12 -16.85 -8.08
C MET A 1 -10.70 -16.41 -9.42
N GLY A 2 -10.17 -15.35 -10.02
CA GLY A 2 -10.58 -14.89 -11.34
C GLY A 2 -9.81 -15.63 -12.45
N LEU A 3 -10.48 -15.89 -13.56
CA LEU A 3 -9.85 -16.47 -14.75
C LEU A 3 -9.74 -15.40 -15.84
N ALA A 4 -8.50 -15.10 -16.27
CA ALA A 4 -8.23 -14.15 -17.33
C ALA A 4 -7.97 -14.88 -18.66
N TYR A 5 -8.59 -14.38 -19.73
CA TYR A 5 -8.51 -15.00 -21.06
C TYR A 5 -7.56 -14.32 -22.03
N ASN A 6 -7.18 -13.10 -21.75
CA ASN A 6 -6.26 -12.34 -22.61
C ASN A 6 -5.45 -11.40 -21.74
N VAL A 7 -4.26 -11.83 -21.38
CA VAL A 7 -3.36 -11.11 -20.48
C VAL A 7 -2.01 -10.91 -21.16
N THR A 8 -1.37 -9.81 -20.83
CA THR A 8 -0.01 -9.51 -21.25
C THR A 8 1.04 -10.02 -20.25
N LEU A 9 0.58 -10.56 -19.10
CA LEU A 9 1.43 -11.09 -18.03
C LEU A 9 1.45 -12.62 -18.08
N ASP A 10 2.62 -13.21 -17.93
CA ASP A 10 2.81 -14.68 -17.91
C ASP A 10 2.61 -15.28 -16.52
N SER A 11 2.30 -14.45 -15.50
CA SER A 11 2.12 -14.87 -14.11
C SER A 11 0.78 -14.39 -13.54
N GLY A 12 0.24 -15.16 -12.59
CA GLY A 12 -0.95 -14.80 -11.84
C GLY A 12 -0.61 -13.93 -10.63
N LEU A 13 -1.63 -13.27 -10.07
CA LEU A 13 -1.56 -12.52 -8.82
C LEU A 13 -2.39 -13.23 -7.75
N MET A 14 -1.85 -13.32 -6.54
CA MET A 14 -2.55 -13.85 -5.37
C MET A 14 -2.76 -12.71 -4.36
N GLY A 15 -4.01 -12.24 -4.27
CA GLY A 15 -4.39 -11.26 -3.24
C GLY A 15 -4.42 -11.91 -1.86
N ILE A 16 -3.79 -11.26 -0.89
CA ILE A 16 -3.68 -11.70 0.51
C ILE A 16 -4.12 -10.61 1.49
N GLY A 17 -4.89 -9.64 1.00
CA GLY A 17 -5.46 -8.55 1.78
C GLY A 17 -6.77 -8.92 2.47
N TYR A 18 -7.46 -7.89 2.96
CA TYR A 18 -8.80 -8.02 3.53
C TYR A 18 -9.87 -8.26 2.46
N ASP A 19 -10.92 -9.02 2.80
CA ASP A 19 -12.04 -9.29 1.93
C ASP A 19 -12.75 -8.00 1.48
N ALA A 20 -12.80 -7.00 2.37
CA ALA A 20 -13.37 -5.67 2.06
C ALA A 20 -12.68 -4.93 0.91
N ASN A 21 -11.46 -5.34 0.53
CA ASN A 21 -10.68 -4.76 -0.58
C ASN A 21 -10.69 -5.63 -1.85
N GLU A 22 -11.66 -6.52 -2.00
CA GLU A 22 -11.76 -7.35 -3.19
C GLU A 22 -12.22 -6.55 -4.40
N ALA A 23 -11.62 -6.84 -5.57
CA ALA A 23 -11.95 -6.20 -6.83
C ALA A 23 -13.41 -6.40 -7.26
N SER A 24 -14.08 -7.47 -6.78
CA SER A 24 -15.51 -7.74 -7.00
C SER A 24 -16.42 -6.71 -6.32
N LEU A 25 -15.91 -5.96 -5.36
CA LEU A 25 -16.63 -4.91 -4.64
C LEU A 25 -16.48 -3.53 -5.31
N ASP A 26 -15.65 -3.43 -6.36
CA ASP A 26 -15.45 -2.19 -7.10
C ASP A 26 -16.73 -1.80 -7.87
N PRO A 27 -17.39 -0.67 -7.52
CA PRO A 27 -18.59 -0.21 -8.20
C PRO A 27 -18.34 0.25 -9.66
N GLN A 28 -17.10 0.36 -10.11
CA GLN A 28 -16.75 0.66 -11.50
C GLN A 28 -16.73 -0.59 -12.37
N THR A 29 -16.74 -1.77 -11.77
CA THR A 29 -16.90 -3.02 -12.51
C THR A 29 -18.38 -3.20 -12.86
N GLU A 30 -18.69 -3.69 -14.07
CA GLU A 30 -20.08 -4.06 -14.46
C GLU A 30 -20.58 -5.32 -13.75
N ILE A 31 -19.85 -5.80 -12.76
CA ILE A 31 -20.13 -7.00 -11.99
C ILE A 31 -21.03 -6.63 -10.80
N VAL A 32 -22.03 -7.43 -10.52
CA VAL A 32 -22.80 -7.29 -9.29
C VAL A 32 -21.85 -7.49 -8.11
N PRO A 33 -21.68 -6.51 -7.22
CA PRO A 33 -20.77 -6.63 -6.10
C PRO A 33 -21.10 -7.88 -5.26
N PHE A 34 -20.11 -8.71 -5.00
CA PHE A 34 -20.25 -9.88 -4.11
C PHE A 34 -18.94 -10.09 -3.35
N GLU A 35 -19.08 -10.35 -2.07
CA GLU A 35 -17.97 -10.69 -1.18
C GLU A 35 -17.77 -12.22 -1.22
N TYR A 36 -16.52 -12.66 -1.28
CA TYR A 36 -16.18 -14.08 -1.21
C TYR A 36 -15.01 -14.28 -0.22
N PRO A 37 -14.91 -15.46 0.41
CA PRO A 37 -13.81 -15.71 1.33
C PRO A 37 -12.45 -15.62 0.63
N SER A 38 -11.53 -14.89 1.22
CA SER A 38 -10.15 -14.80 0.73
C SER A 38 -9.45 -16.18 0.77
N ILE A 39 -8.27 -16.27 0.20
CA ILE A 39 -7.47 -17.50 0.29
C ILE A 39 -7.12 -17.81 1.74
N ILE A 40 -6.86 -16.78 2.57
CA ILE A 40 -6.53 -16.93 3.99
C ILE A 40 -7.74 -17.44 4.76
N ASP A 41 -8.94 -16.92 4.51
CA ASP A 41 -10.20 -17.43 5.08
C ASP A 41 -10.42 -18.88 4.73
N SER A 42 -10.18 -19.24 3.48
CA SER A 42 -10.29 -20.61 3.01
C SER A 42 -9.31 -21.54 3.70
N MET A 43 -8.08 -21.11 3.96
CA MET A 43 -7.09 -21.89 4.72
C MET A 43 -7.54 -22.13 6.16
N VAL A 44 -8.08 -21.11 6.85
CA VAL A 44 -8.61 -21.26 8.22
C VAL A 44 -9.81 -22.20 8.23
N SER A 45 -10.78 -22.01 7.33
CA SER A 45 -11.99 -22.82 7.29
C SER A 45 -11.74 -24.30 6.99
N GLN A 46 -10.67 -24.60 6.27
CA GLN A 46 -10.20 -25.97 5.98
C GLN A 46 -9.27 -26.53 7.05
N GLY A 47 -8.96 -25.75 8.10
CA GLY A 47 -8.07 -26.17 9.19
C GLY A 47 -6.59 -26.30 8.79
N LEU A 48 -6.17 -25.63 7.71
CA LEU A 48 -4.77 -25.62 7.24
C LEU A 48 -3.91 -24.69 8.10
N ILE A 49 -4.49 -23.61 8.60
CA ILE A 49 -3.89 -22.66 9.55
C ILE A 49 -4.87 -22.34 10.67
N SER A 50 -4.35 -21.95 11.83
CA SER A 50 -5.16 -21.71 13.03
C SER A 50 -5.68 -20.28 13.17
N SER A 51 -5.14 -19.32 12.40
CA SER A 51 -5.51 -17.90 12.44
C SER A 51 -5.34 -17.27 11.06
N LYS A 52 -6.13 -16.23 10.76
CA LYS A 52 -5.96 -15.40 9.56
C LYS A 52 -4.73 -14.52 9.74
N ALA A 53 -3.55 -15.11 9.59
CA ALA A 53 -2.28 -14.42 9.76
C ALA A 53 -1.24 -14.98 8.80
N TYR A 54 -0.26 -14.15 8.46
CA TYR A 54 0.91 -14.57 7.71
C TYR A 54 2.11 -13.65 8.01
N SER A 55 3.30 -14.11 7.67
CA SER A 55 4.51 -13.32 7.73
C SER A 55 5.19 -13.24 6.38
N LEU A 56 5.85 -12.10 6.11
CA LEU A 56 6.50 -11.78 4.85
C LEU A 56 7.98 -11.47 5.09
N TYR A 57 8.84 -12.16 4.33
CA TYR A 57 10.28 -11.96 4.26
C TYR A 57 10.68 -11.88 2.79
N LEU A 58 10.91 -10.67 2.27
CA LEU A 58 11.30 -10.47 0.87
C LEU A 58 12.80 -10.68 0.64
N ASN A 59 13.62 -10.53 1.71
CA ASN A 59 15.08 -10.55 1.65
C ASN A 59 15.65 -9.32 0.89
N ASP A 60 16.94 -9.27 0.58
CA ASP A 60 17.57 -8.15 -0.12
C ASP A 60 17.29 -8.17 -1.64
N LEU A 61 17.60 -7.06 -2.30
CA LEU A 61 17.36 -6.88 -3.74
C LEU A 61 18.06 -7.93 -4.62
N GLU A 62 19.23 -8.38 -4.21
CA GLU A 62 20.05 -9.34 -4.97
C GLU A 62 19.75 -10.79 -4.58
N ALA A 63 18.91 -11.01 -3.55
CA ALA A 63 18.57 -12.34 -3.12
C ALA A 63 17.69 -13.08 -4.13
N SER A 64 17.92 -14.36 -4.26
CA SER A 64 17.13 -15.24 -5.13
C SER A 64 15.91 -15.83 -4.44
N THR A 65 15.75 -15.63 -3.13
CA THR A 65 14.69 -16.25 -2.34
C THR A 65 14.15 -15.31 -1.26
N GLY A 66 12.84 -15.29 -1.13
CA GLY A 66 12.09 -14.79 -0.01
C GLY A 66 11.16 -15.86 0.55
N SER A 67 10.28 -15.51 1.48
CA SER A 67 9.27 -16.43 1.98
C SER A 67 8.01 -15.70 2.45
N ILE A 68 6.88 -16.35 2.22
CA ILE A 68 5.61 -16.06 2.90
C ILE A 68 5.22 -17.28 3.71
N ILE A 69 4.81 -17.09 4.96
CA ILE A 69 4.42 -18.19 5.84
C ILE A 69 3.01 -17.90 6.36
N PHE A 70 2.05 -18.71 5.94
CA PHE A 70 0.67 -18.60 6.41
C PHE A 70 0.50 -19.27 7.77
N GLY A 71 -0.17 -18.60 8.70
CA GLY A 71 -0.45 -19.08 10.05
C GLY A 71 0.76 -19.12 10.98
N ALA A 72 1.92 -18.58 10.59
CA ALA A 72 3.14 -18.60 11.38
C ALA A 72 4.06 -17.41 11.08
N LEU A 73 5.07 -17.24 11.91
CA LEU A 73 6.21 -16.37 11.66
C LEU A 73 7.53 -17.15 11.80
N ASP A 74 8.63 -16.60 11.28
CA ASP A 74 9.96 -17.16 11.37
C ASP A 74 10.89 -16.21 12.14
N SER A 75 11.27 -16.58 13.36
CA SER A 75 12.08 -15.73 14.23
C SER A 75 13.53 -15.57 13.78
N ASP A 76 14.02 -16.39 12.86
CA ASP A 76 15.37 -16.27 12.31
C ASP A 76 15.47 -15.26 11.16
N LYS A 77 14.34 -14.74 10.68
CA LYS A 77 14.26 -13.82 9.53
C LYS A 77 14.35 -12.33 9.91
N TYR A 78 14.47 -12.02 11.19
CA TYR A 78 14.59 -10.63 11.65
C TYR A 78 15.62 -10.48 12.77
N HIS A 79 16.02 -9.22 12.98
CA HIS A 79 16.88 -8.82 14.08
C HIS A 79 16.13 -7.93 15.07
N GLY A 80 16.56 -7.98 16.33
CA GLY A 80 16.05 -7.10 17.39
C GLY A 80 14.65 -7.46 17.84
N ASN A 81 13.89 -6.44 18.20
CA ASN A 81 12.54 -6.58 18.73
C ASN A 81 11.50 -6.65 17.63
N LEU A 82 10.64 -7.65 17.65
CA LEU A 82 9.41 -7.66 16.89
C LEU A 82 8.38 -6.78 17.61
N VAL A 83 8.00 -5.65 17.02
CA VAL A 83 7.13 -4.65 17.64
C VAL A 83 5.76 -4.67 16.98
N GLN A 84 4.74 -4.91 17.80
CA GLN A 84 3.34 -4.95 17.38
C GLN A 84 2.72 -3.56 17.41
N MET A 85 1.87 -3.25 16.43
CA MET A 85 1.07 -2.03 16.34
C MET A 85 -0.29 -2.30 15.71
N PRO A 86 -1.33 -1.48 16.02
CA PRO A 86 -2.64 -1.64 15.40
C PRO A 86 -2.61 -1.20 13.95
N ILE A 87 -3.40 -1.89 13.11
CA ILE A 87 -3.75 -1.43 11.78
C ILE A 87 -4.71 -0.25 11.92
N ILE A 88 -4.51 0.78 11.13
CA ILE A 88 -5.38 1.96 11.07
C ILE A 88 -6.59 1.61 10.19
N PRO A 89 -7.82 1.67 10.73
CA PRO A 89 -9.00 1.42 9.92
C PRO A 89 -9.20 2.55 8.90
N THR A 90 -9.63 2.16 7.71
CA THR A 90 -9.94 3.07 6.61
C THR A 90 -11.32 3.69 6.79
N THR A 91 -11.45 4.98 6.51
CA THR A 91 -12.72 5.69 6.55
C THR A 91 -13.34 5.71 5.15
N LEU A 92 -14.52 5.11 5.02
CA LEU A 92 -15.28 5.07 3.78
C LEU A 92 -16.07 6.37 3.55
N ARG A 93 -16.58 6.57 2.33
CA ARG A 93 -17.36 7.76 1.94
C ARG A 93 -18.61 8.03 2.81
N ASN A 94 -19.21 6.97 3.35
CA ASN A 94 -20.38 7.06 4.22
C ASN A 94 -20.04 7.40 5.67
N GLY A 95 -18.74 7.59 6.00
CA GLY A 95 -18.23 7.86 7.33
C GLY A 95 -18.07 6.63 8.23
N SER A 96 -18.38 5.42 7.74
CA SER A 96 -18.05 4.20 8.47
C SER A 96 -16.57 3.87 8.35
N THR A 97 -16.04 3.08 9.28
CA THR A 97 -14.68 2.59 9.25
C THR A 97 -14.65 1.09 9.00
N VAL A 98 -13.68 0.65 8.22
CA VAL A 98 -13.45 -0.76 7.88
C VAL A 98 -11.94 -1.00 7.82
N TYR A 99 -11.52 -2.21 8.13
CA TYR A 99 -10.15 -2.63 7.81
C TYR A 99 -10.11 -3.02 6.34
N TYR A 100 -9.44 -2.20 5.56
CA TYR A 100 -9.42 -2.25 4.11
C TYR A 100 -8.00 -2.49 3.59
N ASP A 101 -7.04 -1.72 4.12
CA ASP A 101 -5.62 -1.77 3.79
C ASP A 101 -4.78 -2.09 5.03
N PHE A 102 -3.52 -2.44 4.82
CA PHE A 102 -2.55 -2.66 5.88
C PHE A 102 -1.84 -1.35 6.26
N ALA A 103 -2.62 -0.36 6.69
CA ALA A 103 -2.12 0.95 7.06
C ALA A 103 -1.60 0.97 8.50
N VAL A 104 -0.44 1.56 8.71
CA VAL A 104 0.19 1.78 10.01
C VAL A 104 0.62 3.23 10.18
N ALA A 105 0.84 3.68 11.42
CA ALA A 105 1.27 5.05 11.70
C ALA A 105 2.77 5.20 11.45
N LEU A 106 3.14 5.89 10.37
CA LEU A 106 4.48 6.41 10.12
C LEU A 106 4.65 7.69 10.95
N THR A 107 5.57 7.69 11.91
CA THR A 107 5.74 8.76 12.90
C THR A 107 7.06 9.51 12.76
N GLY A 108 7.92 9.09 11.85
CA GLY A 108 9.16 9.79 11.56
C GLY A 108 9.86 9.25 10.33
N PHE A 109 10.66 10.13 9.71
CA PHE A 109 11.50 9.76 8.59
C PHE A 109 12.81 10.57 8.61
N SER A 110 13.92 9.88 8.41
CA SER A 110 15.25 10.47 8.35
C SER A 110 16.17 9.69 7.41
N MET A 111 17.29 10.29 7.05
CA MET A 111 18.37 9.65 6.31
C MET A 111 19.67 9.74 7.10
N THR A 112 20.40 8.64 7.18
CA THR A 112 21.75 8.60 7.72
C THR A 112 22.72 8.56 6.55
N GLY A 113 23.58 9.55 6.45
CA GLY A 113 24.60 9.64 5.40
C GLY A 113 25.80 8.73 5.65
N GLN A 114 26.70 8.62 4.66
CA GLN A 114 27.90 7.78 4.70
C GLN A 114 28.79 8.01 5.94
N ALA A 115 28.86 9.25 6.42
CA ALA A 115 29.65 9.63 7.59
C ALA A 115 28.90 9.48 8.92
N GLY A 116 27.67 8.97 8.90
CA GLY A 116 26.82 8.80 10.08
C GLY A 116 26.04 10.06 10.49
N ASN A 117 26.11 11.15 9.72
CA ASN A 117 25.28 12.33 9.92
C ASN A 117 23.82 12.02 9.60
N VAL A 118 22.90 12.45 10.47
CA VAL A 118 21.46 12.23 10.30
C VAL A 118 20.78 13.51 9.81
N THR A 119 20.06 13.40 8.70
CA THR A 119 19.17 14.44 8.19
C THR A 119 17.73 14.01 8.48
N ARG A 120 16.99 14.79 9.28
CA ARG A 120 15.58 14.54 9.57
C ARG A 120 14.69 15.30 8.60
N PHE A 121 13.75 14.61 7.98
CA PHE A 121 12.74 15.17 7.07
C PHE A 121 11.41 15.49 7.78
N THR A 122 11.24 14.96 8.99
CA THR A 122 10.03 15.10 9.78
C THR A 122 10.34 15.70 11.15
N ASN A 123 9.36 16.40 11.72
CA ASN A 123 9.41 16.87 13.10
C ASN A 123 8.72 15.88 14.08
N SER A 124 8.77 16.15 15.36
CA SER A 124 8.19 15.28 16.40
C SER A 124 6.65 15.20 16.39
N ALA A 125 5.97 16.06 15.63
CA ALA A 125 4.52 16.03 15.49
C ALA A 125 4.07 15.32 14.20
N PHE A 126 5.02 14.84 13.40
CA PHE A 126 4.71 14.11 12.17
C PHE A 126 4.09 12.75 12.51
N GLN A 127 2.94 12.51 11.93
CA GLN A 127 2.26 11.23 11.98
C GLN A 127 1.30 11.12 10.79
N GLU A 128 1.50 10.13 9.96
CA GLU A 128 0.67 9.88 8.78
C GLU A 128 0.45 8.37 8.62
N ALA A 129 -0.65 8.00 7.97
CA ALA A 129 -0.87 6.61 7.59
C ALA A 129 0.07 6.24 6.45
N ALA A 130 0.60 5.03 6.50
CA ALA A 130 1.38 4.43 5.43
C ALA A 130 0.93 2.98 5.23
N ILE A 131 0.56 2.64 4.00
CA ILE A 131 0.11 1.31 3.61
C ILE A 131 1.33 0.43 3.32
N LEU A 132 1.37 -0.76 3.89
CA LEU A 132 2.37 -1.79 3.59
C LEU A 132 1.85 -2.67 2.46
N ASP A 133 2.35 -2.49 1.24
CA ASP A 133 1.82 -3.13 0.05
C ASP A 133 2.91 -3.86 -0.75
N SER A 134 2.91 -5.19 -0.67
CA SER A 134 3.81 -6.04 -1.47
C SER A 134 3.41 -6.17 -2.94
N GLY A 135 2.32 -5.55 -3.35
CA GLY A 135 1.92 -5.38 -4.75
C GLY A 135 2.46 -4.11 -5.39
N THR A 136 3.10 -3.24 -4.59
CA THR A 136 3.73 -1.99 -5.03
C THR A 136 5.24 -2.13 -4.98
N THR A 137 5.93 -1.83 -6.07
CA THR A 137 7.39 -2.00 -6.16
C THR A 137 8.16 -0.92 -5.42
N ILE A 138 7.81 0.36 -5.64
CA ILE A 138 8.53 1.50 -5.08
C ILE A 138 7.81 2.07 -3.85
N THR A 139 8.49 2.93 -3.11
CA THR A 139 7.91 3.61 -1.97
C THR A 139 7.40 4.99 -2.36
N TYR A 140 6.14 5.28 -2.01
CA TYR A 140 5.51 6.59 -2.16
C TYR A 140 5.44 7.28 -0.80
N LEU A 141 6.04 8.48 -0.71
CA LEU A 141 6.09 9.30 0.49
C LEU A 141 5.38 10.64 0.26
N PRO A 142 5.10 11.42 1.31
CA PRO A 142 4.62 12.78 1.14
C PRO A 142 5.52 13.55 0.17
N ASP A 143 4.92 14.27 -0.78
CA ASP A 143 5.65 14.95 -1.87
C ASP A 143 6.84 15.77 -1.35
N ARG A 144 6.64 16.51 -0.23
CA ARG A 144 7.71 17.29 0.38
C ARG A 144 8.92 16.44 0.79
N ILE A 145 8.69 15.26 1.36
CA ILE A 145 9.78 14.36 1.79
C ILE A 145 10.49 13.80 0.57
N ALA A 146 9.75 13.37 -0.44
CA ALA A 146 10.30 12.86 -1.69
C ALA A 146 11.15 13.93 -2.39
N ASP A 147 10.69 15.19 -2.48
CA ASP A 147 11.41 16.32 -3.08
C ASP A 147 12.71 16.63 -2.33
N GLU A 148 12.68 16.57 -0.99
CA GLU A 148 13.89 16.77 -0.18
C GLU A 148 14.92 15.63 -0.41
N ILE A 149 14.46 14.37 -0.54
CA ILE A 149 15.33 13.22 -0.88
C ILE A 149 15.95 13.41 -2.27
N VAL A 150 15.11 13.74 -3.28
CA VAL A 150 15.56 14.03 -4.66
C VAL A 150 16.63 15.08 -4.66
N THR A 151 16.42 16.17 -3.93
CA THR A 151 17.40 17.26 -3.80
C THR A 151 18.70 16.81 -3.13
N LEU A 152 18.60 16.06 -2.03
CA LEU A 152 19.76 15.62 -1.24
C LEU A 152 20.62 14.61 -1.99
N LEU A 153 20.00 13.75 -2.81
CA LEU A 153 20.70 12.77 -3.65
C LEU A 153 21.16 13.34 -5.00
N ASN A 154 20.92 14.62 -5.29
CA ASN A 154 21.08 15.22 -6.61
C ASN A 154 20.40 14.38 -7.71
N ALA A 155 19.21 13.85 -7.37
CA ALA A 155 18.43 13.04 -8.29
C ALA A 155 17.73 13.92 -9.33
N TYR A 156 17.35 13.33 -10.45
CA TYR A 156 16.66 13.99 -11.55
C TYR A 156 15.30 13.32 -11.78
N GLY A 157 14.24 14.10 -11.72
CA GLY A 157 12.88 13.64 -12.04
C GLY A 157 12.51 13.96 -13.49
N ASP A 158 11.89 13.01 -14.20
CA ASP A 158 11.29 13.26 -15.50
C ASP A 158 9.82 13.68 -15.39
N ASN A 159 9.24 14.09 -16.54
CA ASN A 159 7.83 14.48 -16.59
C ASN A 159 6.84 13.31 -16.47
N MET A 160 7.34 12.08 -16.40
CA MET A 160 6.54 10.85 -16.25
C MET A 160 6.52 10.35 -14.80
N GLY A 161 7.24 11.03 -13.90
CA GLY A 161 7.33 10.67 -12.49
C GLY A 161 8.45 9.68 -12.17
N ASN A 162 9.30 9.32 -13.14
CA ASN A 162 10.49 8.53 -12.86
C ASN A 162 11.57 9.42 -12.25
N VAL A 163 12.31 8.85 -11.29
CA VAL A 163 13.41 9.54 -10.61
C VAL A 163 14.71 8.77 -10.85
N TYR A 164 15.76 9.49 -11.22
CA TYR A 164 17.06 8.93 -11.57
C TYR A 164 18.15 9.50 -10.68
N VAL A 165 19.13 8.67 -10.34
CA VAL A 165 20.34 9.05 -9.60
C VAL A 165 21.58 8.52 -10.30
N ASP A 166 22.75 9.08 -9.97
CA ASP A 166 24.03 8.50 -10.39
C ASP A 166 24.27 7.18 -9.64
N CYS A 167 24.45 6.07 -10.36
CA CYS A 167 24.74 4.76 -9.78
C CYS A 167 25.99 4.75 -8.90
N SER A 168 26.91 5.71 -9.07
CA SER A 168 28.13 5.82 -8.26
C SER A 168 27.85 5.98 -6.75
N ILE A 169 26.65 6.43 -6.38
CA ILE A 169 26.22 6.54 -4.98
C ILE A 169 26.27 5.20 -4.25
N LEU A 170 26.01 4.10 -4.93
CA LEU A 170 26.07 2.73 -4.37
C LEU A 170 27.48 2.36 -3.89
N THR A 171 28.51 2.89 -4.54
CA THR A 171 29.92 2.66 -4.19
C THR A 171 30.50 3.74 -3.30
N GLN A 172 30.08 5.00 -3.49
CA GLN A 172 30.56 6.15 -2.72
C GLN A 172 29.91 6.27 -1.35
N SER A 173 28.68 5.81 -1.21
CA SER A 173 27.89 5.95 0.01
C SER A 173 27.18 4.65 0.43
N PRO A 174 27.88 3.48 0.48
CA PRO A 174 27.25 2.19 0.74
C PRO A 174 26.65 2.04 2.14
N LYS A 175 26.99 2.93 3.09
CA LYS A 175 26.44 2.92 4.46
C LYS A 175 25.26 3.87 4.62
N MET A 176 24.83 4.53 3.57
CA MET A 176 23.68 5.42 3.63
C MET A 176 22.41 4.60 3.84
N THR A 177 21.53 5.07 4.74
CA THR A 177 20.25 4.43 5.04
C THR A 177 19.12 5.44 5.11
N LEU A 178 17.94 5.01 4.72
CA LEU A 178 16.67 5.68 4.96
C LEU A 178 16.03 5.04 6.19
N ASN A 179 15.61 5.85 7.17
CA ASN A 179 15.11 5.34 8.44
C ASN A 179 13.64 5.73 8.60
N TYR A 180 12.79 4.75 8.75
CA TYR A 180 11.34 4.85 8.90
C TYR A 180 10.97 4.53 10.34
N GLU A 181 10.34 5.48 11.03
CA GLU A 181 9.91 5.35 12.43
C GLU A 181 8.40 5.12 12.48
N PHE A 182 7.94 4.05 13.12
CA PHE A 182 6.52 3.69 13.23
C PHE A 182 6.06 3.60 14.67
N GLY A 183 4.78 3.92 14.93
CA GLY A 183 4.14 3.67 16.22
C GLY A 183 4.63 4.52 17.37
N GLY A 184 5.25 5.66 17.09
CA GLY A 184 5.70 6.62 18.10
C GLY A 184 6.88 6.14 18.96
N PRO A 185 7.01 6.65 20.21
CA PRO A 185 8.23 6.47 21.02
C PRO A 185 8.56 5.03 21.41
N THR A 186 7.58 4.14 21.49
CA THR A 186 7.77 2.71 21.80
C THR A 186 7.65 1.83 20.55
N GLY A 187 7.64 2.46 19.39
CA GLY A 187 7.49 1.79 18.10
C GLY A 187 8.78 1.18 17.58
N VAL A 188 8.83 0.96 16.28
CA VAL A 188 9.97 0.36 15.59
C VAL A 188 10.59 1.36 14.60
N ASN A 189 11.90 1.28 14.46
CA ASN A 189 12.65 1.94 13.41
C ASN A 189 13.17 0.89 12.44
N ILE A 190 12.85 1.04 11.15
CA ILE A 190 13.35 0.21 10.05
C ILE A 190 14.35 1.03 9.24
N SER A 191 15.58 0.54 9.15
CA SER A 191 16.64 1.16 8.37
C SER A 191 16.77 0.45 7.02
N VAL A 192 16.50 1.20 5.95
CA VAL A 192 16.54 0.72 4.56
C VAL A 192 17.89 1.15 3.95
N PRO A 193 18.79 0.22 3.62
CA PRO A 193 20.03 0.54 2.93
C PRO A 193 19.75 1.22 1.59
N ILE A 194 20.62 2.13 1.18
CA ILE A 194 20.46 2.83 -0.10
C ILE A 194 20.46 1.88 -1.31
N SER A 195 21.10 0.72 -1.18
CA SER A 195 21.09 -0.35 -2.18
C SER A 195 19.72 -0.97 -2.40
N GLU A 196 18.81 -0.89 -1.43
CA GLU A 196 17.45 -1.43 -1.55
C GLU A 196 16.50 -0.50 -2.32
N VAL A 197 16.90 0.74 -2.56
CA VAL A 197 16.06 1.74 -3.23
C VAL A 197 16.66 2.27 -4.53
N ILE A 198 17.85 1.82 -4.92
CA ILE A 198 18.50 2.23 -6.18
C ILE A 198 18.71 1.03 -7.08
N PHE A 199 18.16 1.12 -8.29
CA PHE A 199 18.15 0.03 -9.26
C PHE A 199 18.97 0.40 -10.51
N PRO A 200 19.96 -0.41 -10.92
CA PRO A 200 20.59 -0.25 -12.22
C PRO A 200 19.55 -0.35 -13.35
N LEU A 201 19.62 0.56 -14.32
CA LEU A 201 18.75 0.53 -15.51
C LEU A 201 19.20 -0.56 -16.50
N THR A 202 19.20 -1.82 -16.05
CA THR A 202 19.60 -2.99 -16.82
C THR A 202 18.57 -4.11 -16.67
N GLY A 203 18.47 -5.00 -17.65
CA GLY A 203 17.51 -6.10 -17.60
C GLY A 203 16.07 -5.61 -17.62
N ALA A 204 15.29 -5.96 -16.62
CA ALA A 204 13.88 -5.59 -16.54
C ALA A 204 13.64 -4.09 -16.23
N PHE A 205 14.64 -3.40 -15.74
CA PHE A 205 14.65 -1.93 -15.61
C PHE A 205 15.26 -1.27 -16.85
N SER A 206 15.50 -2.04 -17.90
CA SER A 206 16.01 -1.51 -19.17
C SER A 206 15.03 -0.50 -19.73
N THR A 207 15.57 0.61 -20.18
CA THR A 207 14.84 1.64 -20.92
C THR A 207 14.69 1.27 -22.40
N ASP A 208 14.83 0.00 -22.77
CA ASP A 208 14.66 -0.46 -24.16
C ASP A 208 13.25 -0.10 -24.65
N GLY A 209 13.19 0.94 -25.48
CA GLY A 209 11.95 1.53 -25.98
C GLY A 209 11.52 2.85 -25.31
N PHE A 210 12.18 3.26 -24.22
CA PHE A 210 12.00 4.59 -23.62
C PHE A 210 13.25 5.42 -23.87
N THR A 211 13.10 6.63 -24.40
CA THR A 211 14.19 7.59 -24.46
C THR A 211 14.43 8.11 -23.03
N THR A 212 15.56 7.72 -22.42
CA THR A 212 15.99 8.39 -21.19
C THR A 212 16.20 9.88 -21.49
N PRO A 213 15.73 10.76 -20.62
CA PRO A 213 16.06 12.19 -20.75
C PRO A 213 17.59 12.37 -20.74
N ASP A 214 18.07 13.50 -21.28
CA ASP A 214 19.47 13.89 -21.11
C ASP A 214 19.76 14.08 -19.62
N LEU A 215 20.36 13.06 -19.00
CA LEU A 215 20.67 13.05 -17.57
C LEU A 215 22.04 13.68 -17.31
N PRO A 216 22.20 14.40 -16.19
CA PRO A 216 23.46 15.10 -15.88
C PRO A 216 24.58 14.15 -15.44
N PHE A 217 24.39 12.86 -15.46
CA PHE A 217 25.35 11.82 -15.06
C PHE A 217 25.43 10.68 -16.07
N GLY A 218 26.62 10.08 -16.18
CA GLY A 218 26.91 9.09 -17.24
C GLY A 218 26.43 7.66 -16.92
N SER A 219 26.07 7.38 -15.67
CA SER A 219 25.61 6.06 -15.25
C SER A 219 24.32 6.19 -14.46
N PRO A 220 23.15 6.25 -15.11
CA PRO A 220 21.88 6.42 -14.44
C PRO A 220 21.39 5.12 -13.80
N CYS A 221 20.87 5.24 -12.58
CA CYS A 221 20.07 4.27 -11.86
C CYS A 221 18.69 4.86 -11.57
N ALA A 222 17.66 4.03 -11.47
CA ALA A 222 16.35 4.43 -10.99
C ALA A 222 16.36 4.56 -9.46
N LEU A 223 15.70 5.58 -8.93
CA LEU A 223 15.41 5.70 -7.51
C LEU A 223 14.00 5.17 -7.23
N GLY A 224 13.88 4.17 -6.37
CA GLY A 224 12.63 3.54 -6.00
C GLY A 224 11.83 4.29 -4.91
N ILE A 225 11.89 5.63 -4.96
CA ILE A 225 11.11 6.52 -4.08
C ILE A 225 10.52 7.62 -4.95
N SER A 226 9.24 7.92 -4.72
CA SER A 226 8.53 9.00 -5.40
C SER A 226 7.58 9.73 -4.45
N GLY A 227 7.12 10.90 -4.86
CA GLY A 227 6.01 11.58 -4.19
C GLY A 227 4.70 10.86 -4.43
N SER A 228 3.84 10.86 -3.41
CA SER A 228 2.52 10.20 -3.47
C SER A 228 1.49 10.96 -4.32
N GLY A 229 1.79 12.21 -4.70
CA GLY A 229 0.84 13.07 -5.43
C GLY A 229 -0.45 13.34 -4.64
N GLY A 230 -0.40 13.20 -3.32
CA GLY A 230 -1.55 13.32 -2.43
C GLY A 230 -2.48 12.11 -2.41
N GLN A 231 -2.06 10.96 -2.94
CA GLN A 231 -2.84 9.72 -2.94
C GLN A 231 -2.67 8.86 -1.67
N GLY A 232 -1.86 9.31 -0.71
CA GLY A 232 -1.49 8.55 0.48
C GLY A 232 -0.10 7.93 0.36
N ASN A 233 0.46 7.53 1.49
CA ASN A 233 1.79 6.94 1.53
C ASN A 233 1.69 5.44 1.34
N THR A 234 2.51 4.88 0.46
CA THR A 234 2.57 3.43 0.22
C THR A 234 4.02 2.97 0.30
N LEU A 235 4.26 1.98 1.13
CA LEU A 235 5.56 1.38 1.34
C LEU A 235 5.60 0.05 0.61
N GLY A 236 6.20 0.07 -0.58
CA GLY A 236 6.33 -1.08 -1.46
C GLY A 236 7.60 -1.91 -1.18
N ASP A 237 8.00 -2.71 -2.15
CA ASP A 237 9.14 -3.64 -2.03
C ASP A 237 10.43 -2.96 -1.62
N THR A 238 10.67 -1.71 -2.08
CA THR A 238 11.87 -0.93 -1.68
C THR A 238 11.97 -0.68 -0.17
N PHE A 239 10.85 -0.73 0.54
CA PHE A 239 10.80 -0.72 2.00
C PHE A 239 10.70 -2.15 2.56
N LEU A 240 9.78 -2.96 2.03
CA LEU A 240 9.42 -4.26 2.59
C LEU A 240 10.58 -5.27 2.58
N ARG A 241 11.55 -5.14 1.69
CA ARG A 241 12.77 -5.96 1.73
C ARG A 241 13.54 -5.78 3.04
N SER A 242 13.54 -4.56 3.59
CA SER A 242 14.24 -4.26 4.84
C SER A 242 13.39 -4.46 6.09
N ALA A 243 12.10 -4.73 5.94
CA ALA A 243 11.15 -4.96 7.02
C ALA A 243 10.65 -6.41 6.99
N TYR A 244 10.93 -7.17 8.06
CA TYR A 244 10.18 -8.39 8.31
C TYR A 244 8.82 -8.01 8.86
N VAL A 245 7.75 -8.43 8.20
CA VAL A 245 6.38 -8.02 8.54
C VAL A 245 5.51 -9.22 8.84
N VAL A 246 4.77 -9.13 9.93
CA VAL A 246 3.76 -10.12 10.33
C VAL A 246 2.39 -9.44 10.31
N TYR A 247 1.47 -10.00 9.54
CA TYR A 247 0.11 -9.52 9.36
C TYR A 247 -0.86 -10.43 10.12
N ASP A 248 -1.59 -9.88 11.08
CA ASP A 248 -2.63 -10.58 11.84
C ASP A 248 -3.99 -9.94 11.54
N LEU A 249 -4.66 -10.49 10.53
CA LEU A 249 -5.98 -10.01 10.10
C LEU A 249 -7.07 -10.35 11.11
N SER A 250 -6.88 -11.39 11.92
CA SER A 250 -7.85 -11.77 12.97
C SER A 250 -7.96 -10.72 14.06
N ASN A 251 -6.86 -10.07 14.40
CA ASN A 251 -6.78 -9.07 15.46
C ASN A 251 -6.54 -7.65 14.95
N ASN A 252 -6.42 -7.46 13.62
CA ASN A 252 -6.10 -6.19 12.96
C ASN A 252 -4.79 -5.58 13.50
N LEU A 253 -3.75 -6.40 13.52
CA LEU A 253 -2.44 -6.04 14.03
C LEU A 253 -1.37 -6.31 12.97
N ILE A 254 -0.33 -5.48 13.00
CA ILE A 254 0.92 -5.71 12.29
C ILE A 254 2.05 -5.74 13.30
N ALA A 255 3.02 -6.63 13.11
CA ALA A 255 4.29 -6.52 13.81
C ALA A 255 5.42 -6.40 12.80
N MET A 256 6.40 -5.55 13.13
CA MET A 256 7.57 -5.32 12.28
C MET A 256 8.87 -5.43 13.08
N ALA A 257 9.91 -5.90 12.38
CA ALA A 257 11.29 -5.88 12.85
C ALA A 257 12.23 -5.66 11.65
N GLN A 258 13.48 -5.29 11.91
CA GLN A 258 14.50 -5.20 10.87
C GLN A 258 14.76 -6.57 10.25
N THR A 259 14.71 -6.68 8.94
CA THR A 259 15.02 -7.91 8.20
C THR A 259 16.44 -8.40 8.51
N ASN A 260 16.58 -9.71 8.77
CA ASN A 260 17.85 -10.42 8.80
C ASN A 260 18.18 -10.89 7.37
N PHE A 261 18.82 -10.02 6.60
CA PHE A 261 19.16 -10.31 5.22
C PHE A 261 19.97 -11.59 5.07
N ASN A 262 19.68 -12.36 4.04
CA ASN A 262 20.36 -13.60 3.67
C ASN A 262 20.40 -14.68 4.77
N SER A 263 19.39 -14.64 5.67
CA SER A 263 19.22 -15.67 6.69
C SER A 263 18.92 -17.03 6.06
N THR A 264 19.77 -17.99 6.32
CA THR A 264 19.64 -19.39 5.84
C THR A 264 19.02 -20.33 6.87
N THR A 265 18.84 -19.88 8.11
CA THR A 265 18.17 -20.62 9.19
C THR A 265 16.68 -20.28 9.25
N SER A 266 15.94 -21.11 9.95
CA SER A 266 14.50 -20.96 10.14
C SER A 266 14.08 -21.45 11.51
N SER A 267 13.24 -20.67 12.19
CA SER A 267 12.66 -20.99 13.50
C SER A 267 11.20 -20.54 13.50
N ILE A 268 10.34 -21.49 13.15
CA ILE A 268 8.90 -21.23 12.94
C ILE A 268 8.15 -21.14 14.27
N VAL A 269 7.33 -20.10 14.42
CA VAL A 269 6.43 -19.89 15.55
C VAL A 269 4.99 -19.78 15.01
N GLU A 270 4.18 -20.78 15.32
CA GLU A 270 2.80 -20.87 14.82
C GLU A 270 1.85 -19.95 15.62
N PHE A 271 0.88 -19.37 14.92
CA PHE A 271 -0.27 -18.72 15.55
C PHE A 271 -1.18 -19.77 16.16
N GLN A 272 -1.58 -19.54 17.40
CA GLN A 272 -2.55 -20.39 18.08
C GLN A 272 -3.99 -19.94 17.75
N ALA A 273 -4.90 -20.88 17.67
CA ALA A 273 -6.32 -20.59 17.53
C ALA A 273 -6.79 -19.67 18.67
N SER A 274 -7.56 -18.66 18.35
CA SER A 274 -8.08 -17.66 19.31
C SER A 274 -7.01 -16.83 20.04
N ALA A 275 -5.78 -16.78 19.54
CA ALA A 275 -4.79 -15.85 20.04
C ALA A 275 -5.25 -14.40 19.85
N THR A 276 -5.03 -13.54 20.84
CA THR A 276 -5.42 -12.13 20.83
C THR A 276 -4.29 -11.20 20.38
N GLY A 277 -3.25 -11.76 19.77
CA GLY A 277 -2.09 -11.00 19.29
C GLY A 277 -1.06 -11.88 18.62
N ILE A 278 -0.06 -11.24 18.07
CA ILE A 278 1.02 -11.87 17.31
C ILE A 278 1.97 -12.58 18.30
N PRO A 279 2.32 -13.85 18.06
CA PRO A 279 3.28 -14.56 18.92
C PRO A 279 4.69 -13.95 18.84
N ASN A 280 5.50 -14.19 19.83
CA ASN A 280 6.91 -13.79 19.90
C ASN A 280 7.15 -12.26 19.85
N VAL A 281 6.11 -11.45 20.07
CA VAL A 281 6.23 -9.99 20.15
C VAL A 281 7.01 -9.60 21.39
N SER A 282 8.02 -8.75 21.22
CA SER A 282 8.87 -8.24 22.30
C SER A 282 8.61 -6.76 22.64
N GLY A 283 7.79 -6.08 21.82
CA GLY A 283 7.38 -4.69 22.04
C GLY A 283 5.99 -4.41 21.50
N VAL A 284 5.31 -3.46 22.13
CA VAL A 284 4.02 -2.92 21.65
C VAL A 284 4.18 -1.44 21.44
N ALA A 285 3.93 -0.97 20.25
CA ALA A 285 3.96 0.44 19.90
C ALA A 285 2.88 1.21 20.64
N SER A 286 3.16 2.46 20.95
CA SER A 286 2.15 3.36 21.49
C SER A 286 1.02 3.55 20.49
N SER A 287 -0.21 3.65 21.01
CA SER A 287 -1.35 4.03 20.17
C SER A 287 -1.11 5.46 19.65
N VAL A 288 -1.09 5.62 18.33
CA VAL A 288 -0.99 6.93 17.68
C VAL A 288 -2.40 7.39 17.36
N THR A 289 -2.85 8.47 18.01
CA THR A 289 -4.19 9.02 17.81
C THR A 289 -4.19 10.10 16.75
N GLY A 290 -5.30 10.23 16.01
CA GLY A 290 -5.47 11.29 15.00
C GLY A 290 -4.87 10.96 13.63
N VAL A 291 -4.36 9.77 13.43
CA VAL A 291 -4.00 9.25 12.12
C VAL A 291 -5.20 8.54 11.53
N THR A 292 -5.57 8.89 10.32
CA THR A 292 -6.67 8.28 9.58
C THR A 292 -6.19 7.85 8.22
N GLU A 293 -6.66 6.70 7.78
CA GLU A 293 -6.53 6.24 6.40
C GLU A 293 -7.83 6.52 5.66
N THR A 294 -7.70 6.99 4.43
CA THR A 294 -8.85 7.20 3.55
C THR A 294 -8.64 6.37 2.30
N ALA A 295 -9.52 5.41 2.05
CA ALA A 295 -9.43 4.53 0.91
C ALA A 295 -9.35 5.33 -0.40
N THR A 296 -8.32 5.06 -1.19
CA THR A 296 -8.13 5.63 -2.52
C THR A 296 -8.70 4.74 -3.62
N GLY A 297 -9.07 3.50 -3.28
CA GLY A 297 -9.68 2.54 -4.19
C GLY A 297 -11.15 2.85 -4.52
N PRO A 298 -11.81 1.93 -5.23
CA PRO A 298 -13.17 2.13 -5.77
C PRO A 298 -14.24 2.41 -4.71
N GLN A 299 -14.06 1.94 -3.49
CA GLN A 299 -14.93 2.19 -2.34
C GLN A 299 -14.57 3.49 -1.59
N GLY A 300 -13.41 4.07 -1.89
CA GLY A 300 -12.86 5.22 -1.19
C GLY A 300 -13.15 6.58 -1.82
N VAL A 301 -12.94 7.62 -1.06
CA VAL A 301 -12.84 8.99 -1.57
C VAL A 301 -11.37 9.25 -1.87
N GLY A 302 -11.00 9.48 -3.11
CA GLY A 302 -9.71 10.10 -3.42
C GLY A 302 -9.62 11.39 -2.59
N GLY A 303 -9.01 11.33 -1.43
CA GLY A 303 -9.03 12.40 -0.45
C GLY A 303 -7.70 13.11 -0.41
N LYS A 304 -7.73 14.38 -0.71
CA LYS A 304 -6.72 15.34 -0.29
C LYS A 304 -6.50 15.18 1.21
N THR A 305 -5.31 14.82 1.63
CA THR A 305 -4.90 14.85 3.03
C THR A 305 -5.03 16.28 3.53
N THR A 306 -6.09 16.59 4.25
CA THR A 306 -6.23 17.90 4.89
C THR A 306 -5.52 17.78 6.23
N THR A 307 -4.29 18.24 6.29
CA THR A 307 -3.58 18.45 7.56
C THR A 307 -4.34 19.53 8.32
N THR A 308 -5.14 19.13 9.29
CA THR A 308 -5.80 20.06 10.20
C THR A 308 -4.78 20.53 11.21
N THR A 309 -4.05 21.58 10.89
CA THR A 309 -3.32 22.37 11.88
C THR A 309 -4.37 23.05 12.76
N GLY A 310 -4.57 22.53 13.97
CA GLY A 310 -5.39 23.13 15.00
C GLY A 310 -4.83 24.49 15.42
N SER A 311 -5.41 25.56 14.94
CA SER A 311 -5.31 26.89 15.55
C SER A 311 -6.63 27.18 16.23
N SER A 312 -6.61 27.07 17.55
CA SER A 312 -7.66 27.57 18.43
C SER A 312 -7.73 29.10 18.30
N ALA A 313 -8.79 29.60 17.72
CA ALA A 313 -9.17 30.99 17.88
C ALA A 313 -10.57 31.02 18.49
N THR A 314 -10.60 31.37 19.76
CA THR A 314 -11.79 31.73 20.53
C THR A 314 -12.34 33.03 20.01
N THR A 315 -13.60 33.03 19.57
CA THR A 315 -14.39 34.28 19.51
C THR A 315 -15.83 33.98 19.88
N THR A 316 -16.20 34.56 21.01
CA THR A 316 -17.55 34.78 21.56
C THR A 316 -18.36 35.69 20.67
N GLY A 317 -19.69 35.41 20.48
CA GLY A 317 -20.61 36.42 20.01
C GLY A 317 -21.96 35.92 19.53
N SER A 318 -22.91 35.84 20.48
CA SER A 318 -24.38 36.17 20.42
C SER A 318 -25.27 35.78 19.24
N VAL A 319 -26.19 34.91 19.60
CA VAL A 319 -27.68 34.93 19.45
C VAL A 319 -28.31 35.89 18.46
N LYS A 320 -29.11 35.37 17.54
CA LYS A 320 -30.52 35.83 17.35
C LYS A 320 -31.38 34.79 16.62
N THR A 321 -32.42 34.41 17.30
CA THR A 321 -33.62 33.68 16.90
C THR A 321 -34.44 34.47 15.90
N THR A 322 -35.05 33.84 14.90
CA THR A 322 -36.45 34.15 14.53
C THR A 322 -37.09 32.98 13.73
N THR A 323 -38.26 32.71 14.12
CA THR A 323 -39.24 31.67 13.87
C THR A 323 -40.04 31.86 12.55
N THR A 324 -40.76 30.75 12.21
CA THR A 324 -42.08 30.67 11.52
C THR A 324 -42.02 30.63 10.00
N SER A 325 -42.75 29.83 9.24
CA SER A 325 -43.95 29.00 9.46
C SER A 325 -44.26 28.17 8.19
N THR A 326 -44.81 26.99 8.40
CA THR A 326 -45.98 26.34 7.78
C THR A 326 -46.25 26.41 6.28
N GLY A 327 -46.59 25.24 5.73
CA GLY A 327 -47.35 25.11 4.48
C GLY A 327 -47.40 23.68 3.96
N THR A 328 -48.23 22.93 4.44
CA THR A 328 -49.21 21.87 4.12
C THR A 328 -49.55 21.73 2.62
N SER A 329 -49.54 20.58 2.05
CA SER A 329 -50.63 19.63 1.81
C SER A 329 -50.57 18.93 0.44
N LYS A 330 -50.82 17.65 0.51
CA LYS A 330 -51.74 16.77 -0.28
C LYS A 330 -51.44 16.59 -1.77
N SER A 331 -51.56 15.41 -2.30
CA SER A 331 -52.32 14.19 -2.18
C SER A 331 -52.49 13.56 -3.56
N SER A 332 -52.39 12.24 -3.61
CA SER A 332 -53.13 11.27 -4.42
C SER A 332 -52.98 11.30 -5.95
N THR A 333 -52.96 10.22 -6.71
CA THR A 333 -53.70 8.92 -6.65
C THR A 333 -53.16 7.98 -7.73
N THR A 334 -53.04 6.72 -7.38
CA THR A 334 -53.37 5.47 -8.05
C THR A 334 -53.78 5.45 -9.54
N THR A 335 -53.26 4.43 -10.31
CA THR A 335 -54.04 3.38 -10.95
C THR A 335 -53.09 2.40 -11.69
N THR A 336 -53.12 1.21 -11.31
CA THR A 336 -53.47 -0.14 -11.84
C THR A 336 -53.51 -0.34 -13.35
N GLY A 337 -52.92 -1.46 -13.81
CA GLY A 337 -53.28 -2.12 -15.08
C GLY A 337 -52.20 -3.07 -15.59
N SER A 338 -52.28 -4.26 -15.21
CA SER A 338 -52.36 -5.63 -15.73
C SER A 338 -51.74 -5.94 -17.09
N ALA A 339 -50.89 -6.95 -17.04
CA ALA A 339 -50.75 -8.23 -17.74
C ALA A 339 -50.85 -8.27 -19.28
N SER A 340 -49.84 -8.88 -19.94
CA SER A 340 -49.94 -10.25 -20.48
C SER A 340 -48.77 -10.61 -21.40
N THR A 341 -48.15 -11.72 -21.14
CA THR A 341 -47.78 -12.88 -22.00
C THR A 341 -47.27 -12.66 -23.40
N GLY A 342 -46.11 -13.32 -23.69
CA GLY A 342 -45.97 -14.02 -24.97
C GLY A 342 -44.60 -14.03 -25.60
N ALA A 343 -43.90 -15.16 -25.42
CA ALA A 343 -43.16 -15.97 -26.41
C ALA A 343 -41.99 -15.38 -27.22
N THR A 344 -40.83 -16.00 -26.94
CA THR A 344 -39.81 -16.57 -27.90
C THR A 344 -39.68 -16.00 -29.29
N THR A 345 -38.48 -15.62 -29.64
CA THR A 345 -37.68 -16.28 -30.72
C THR A 345 -36.27 -15.66 -30.84
N SER A 346 -35.34 -16.55 -31.18
CA SER A 346 -33.92 -16.32 -31.47
C SER A 346 -33.68 -15.40 -32.68
N ALA A 347 -32.62 -14.63 -32.71
CA ALA A 347 -31.49 -14.79 -33.64
C ALA A 347 -30.71 -13.50 -33.94
N LYS A 348 -29.40 -13.69 -33.94
CA LYS A 348 -28.35 -13.08 -34.79
C LYS A 348 -27.87 -11.64 -34.54
N SER A 349 -26.61 -11.69 -34.20
CA SER A 349 -25.50 -10.75 -34.37
C SER A 349 -25.63 -9.64 -35.40
N SER A 350 -25.27 -8.46 -35.04
CA SER A 350 -24.41 -7.57 -35.85
C SER A 350 -23.79 -6.51 -34.96
N GLY A 351 -22.48 -6.31 -35.10
CA GLY A 351 -21.66 -5.47 -34.27
C GLY A 351 -21.97 -3.98 -34.41
N ALA A 352 -21.83 -3.30 -33.31
CA ALA A 352 -21.58 -1.87 -33.27
C ALA A 352 -20.30 -1.66 -32.47
N VAL A 353 -19.27 -1.15 -33.13
CA VAL A 353 -18.03 -0.67 -32.50
C VAL A 353 -18.42 0.57 -31.70
N GLY A 354 -18.57 0.39 -30.39
CA GLY A 354 -18.72 1.49 -29.45
C GLY A 354 -17.35 2.13 -29.23
N SER A 355 -17.27 3.44 -29.44
CA SER A 355 -16.10 4.25 -29.16
C SER A 355 -15.73 4.13 -27.68
N VAL A 356 -14.52 3.63 -27.42
CA VAL A 356 -13.92 3.58 -26.08
C VAL A 356 -13.68 5.02 -25.63
N PRO A 357 -14.12 5.43 -24.43
CA PRO A 357 -13.76 6.73 -23.87
C PRO A 357 -12.24 6.81 -23.69
N ALA A 358 -11.67 7.97 -23.98
CA ALA A 358 -10.24 8.22 -23.83
C ALA A 358 -9.87 8.04 -22.33
N PHE A 359 -9.06 7.01 -22.08
CA PHE A 359 -8.46 6.76 -20.77
C PHE A 359 -7.47 7.88 -20.45
N ASP A 360 -7.53 8.41 -19.23
CA ASP A 360 -6.50 9.31 -18.72
C ASP A 360 -5.20 8.49 -18.53
N LEU A 361 -4.21 8.80 -19.36
CA LEU A 361 -2.92 8.09 -19.39
C LEU A 361 -2.15 8.13 -18.06
N ARG A 362 -2.51 9.06 -17.17
CA ARG A 362 -1.85 9.19 -15.87
C ARG A 362 -2.14 8.02 -14.93
N GLY A 363 -3.38 7.51 -14.94
CA GLY A 363 -3.75 6.31 -14.17
C GLY A 363 -3.13 5.03 -14.73
N LEU A 364 -2.95 4.94 -16.06
CA LEU A 364 -2.37 3.76 -16.72
C LEU A 364 -0.86 3.63 -16.47
N MET A 365 -0.16 4.74 -16.28
CA MET A 365 1.29 4.74 -16.00
C MET A 365 1.62 4.21 -14.61
N ILE A 366 0.80 4.53 -13.59
CA ILE A 366 0.98 3.98 -12.24
C ILE A 366 0.75 2.47 -12.24
N LEU A 367 -0.26 2.00 -12.94
CA LEU A 367 -0.53 0.56 -13.13
C LEU A 367 0.54 -0.12 -14.02
N GLY A 368 1.07 0.59 -15.02
CA GLY A 368 2.09 0.05 -15.93
C GLY A 368 3.44 -0.17 -15.24
N ILE A 369 3.87 0.75 -14.38
CA ILE A 369 5.11 0.61 -13.60
C ILE A 369 4.94 -0.47 -12.54
N SER A 370 3.86 -0.47 -11.77
CA SER A 370 3.54 -1.55 -10.83
C SER A 370 3.49 -2.92 -11.51
N SER A 371 2.96 -3.02 -12.75
CA SER A 371 2.88 -4.28 -13.48
C SER A 371 4.24 -4.78 -13.98
N ILE A 372 5.16 -3.90 -14.39
CA ILE A 372 6.51 -4.28 -14.81
C ILE A 372 7.31 -4.83 -13.63
N PHE A 373 7.11 -4.27 -12.46
CA PHE A 373 7.82 -4.70 -11.24
C PHE A 373 7.16 -5.92 -10.56
N ALA A 374 5.85 -6.09 -10.64
CA ALA A 374 5.19 -7.33 -10.23
C ALA A 374 5.66 -8.55 -11.04
N LEU A 375 6.08 -8.34 -12.31
CA LEU A 375 6.70 -9.39 -13.13
C LEU A 375 8.05 -9.87 -12.59
N LEU A 376 8.78 -9.05 -11.84
CA LEU A 376 10.08 -9.41 -11.29
C LEU A 376 9.98 -10.02 -9.88
N GLY A 377 9.04 -9.54 -9.06
CA GLY A 377 8.75 -10.15 -7.75
C GLY A 377 7.95 -11.45 -7.85
N GLY A 378 7.04 -11.55 -8.83
CA GLY A 378 6.17 -12.72 -9.00
C GLY A 378 6.84 -13.99 -9.53
N SER A 379 7.98 -13.89 -10.20
CA SER A 379 8.73 -15.06 -10.69
C SER A 379 9.44 -15.84 -9.57
N TRP A 380 9.53 -15.29 -8.38
CA TRP A 380 10.27 -15.87 -7.25
C TRP A 380 9.40 -16.59 -6.22
N LEU A 381 8.06 -16.46 -6.29
CA LEU A 381 7.15 -17.05 -5.31
C LEU A 381 6.73 -18.50 -5.61
N LEU A 382 7.21 -19.11 -6.69
CA LEU A 382 6.84 -20.48 -7.11
C LEU A 382 8.01 -21.41 -7.41
N ALA A 383 9.21 -21.15 -6.89
CA ALA A 383 10.33 -22.07 -6.98
C ALA A 383 10.61 -22.74 -5.63
#